data_9ea69f65bac93f2b9cbf39d12d11e260
#
_entry.id   9ea69f65bac93f2b9cbf39d12d11e260
#
_cell.length_a   1.000
_cell.length_b   1.000
_cell.length_c   1.000
_cell.angle_alpha   90.00
_cell.angle_beta   90.00
_cell.angle_gamma   90.00
#
_symmetry.space_group_name_H-M   'P 1'
#
loop_
_entity.id
_entity.type
_entity.pdbx_description
1 polymer ?
#
loop_
_entity_poly.entity_id
_entity_poly.type
_entity_poly.pdbx_seq_one_letter_code
_entity_poly.pdbx_strand_id
1 'polypeptide(L)'
;MSIIAGSRQHEWVERARAAIDTNRVRDLVVDMVNTPSPTGQEAPLARLLASRLSESGLQGRYQPIDPDQGNAIGCWAGNGGGESVLLYAPIDTFTVGTDEEDLPWIGPELRADMRPGAEVVGDYVVGLGASNPKGHAAAVVTAAEALATADIPLAGDVLVGLGAGGMPTNGRIRDGLSRH
;
A
#
# COMPACT_ATOMS: atom_id res chain seq x y z
N MET A 1 11.12 26.78 8.93
CA MET A 1 9.99 27.36 9.67
C MET A 1 9.40 26.25 10.52
N SER A 2 9.63 26.25 11.84
CA SER A 2 9.09 25.24 12.75
C SER A 2 7.62 25.56 12.97
N ILE A 3 6.71 24.71 12.46
CA ILE A 3 5.28 24.83 12.78
C ILE A 3 5.13 24.29 14.19
N ILE A 4 5.07 25.20 15.17
CA ILE A 4 4.69 24.83 16.53
C ILE A 4 3.19 24.52 16.48
N ALA A 5 2.86 23.23 16.51
CA ALA A 5 1.48 22.78 16.58
C ALA A 5 0.82 23.37 17.85
N GLY A 6 -0.36 23.98 17.71
CA GLY A 6 -1.15 24.41 18.85
C GLY A 6 -1.54 23.24 19.74
N SER A 7 -1.95 23.47 20.98
CA SER A 7 -2.32 22.42 21.94
C SER A 7 -3.37 21.44 21.39
N ARG A 8 -4.34 21.94 20.63
CA ARG A 8 -5.38 21.13 19.96
C ARG A 8 -4.82 20.23 18.85
N GLN A 9 -3.87 20.71 18.05
CA GLN A 9 -3.22 19.91 17.01
C GLN A 9 -2.38 18.79 17.63
N HIS A 10 -1.73 19.05 18.75
CA HIS A 10 -1.00 18.03 19.50
C HIS A 10 -1.95 16.93 20.01
N GLU A 11 -3.10 17.30 20.57
CA GLU A 11 -4.13 16.34 20.99
C GLU A 11 -4.62 15.48 19.83
N TRP A 12 -4.86 16.05 18.65
CA TRP A 12 -5.26 15.31 17.45
C TRP A 12 -4.21 14.30 17.00
N VAL A 13 -2.94 14.68 17.05
CA VAL A 13 -1.83 13.77 16.73
C VAL A 13 -1.80 12.60 17.70
N GLU A 14 -1.95 12.85 19.00
CA GLU A 14 -1.96 11.77 20.00
C GLU A 14 -3.19 10.85 19.85
N ARG A 15 -4.37 11.41 19.54
CA ARG A 15 -5.56 10.60 19.24
C ARG A 15 -5.36 9.72 18.00
N ALA A 16 -4.81 10.27 16.92
CA ALA A 16 -4.53 9.50 15.70
C ALA A 16 -3.49 8.39 15.97
N ARG A 17 -2.43 8.70 16.75
CA ARG A 17 -1.44 7.69 17.15
C ARG A 17 -2.06 6.56 17.98
N ALA A 18 -2.94 6.90 18.92
CA ALA A 18 -3.62 5.91 19.76
C ALA A 18 -4.59 5.03 18.96
N ALA A 19 -5.04 5.48 17.78
CA ALA A 19 -5.90 4.72 16.90
C ALA A 19 -5.14 3.77 15.95
N ILE A 20 -3.79 3.81 15.95
CA ILE A 20 -2.98 2.87 15.14
C ILE A 20 -3.02 1.48 15.78
N ASP A 21 -3.52 0.51 15.01
CA ASP A 21 -3.48 -0.90 15.38
C ASP A 21 -2.33 -1.62 14.65
N THR A 22 -1.32 -2.04 15.42
CA THR A 22 -0.15 -2.75 14.88
C THR A 22 -0.50 -4.13 14.33
N ASN A 23 -1.53 -4.80 14.86
CA ASN A 23 -2.02 -6.06 14.30
C ASN A 23 -2.63 -5.81 12.92
N ARG A 24 -3.36 -4.71 12.76
CA ARG A 24 -3.91 -4.31 11.46
C ARG A 24 -2.81 -4.06 10.42
N VAL A 25 -1.70 -3.41 10.80
CA VAL A 25 -0.54 -3.24 9.91
C VAL A 25 -0.01 -4.59 9.46
N ARG A 26 0.25 -5.49 10.41
CA ARG A 26 0.74 -6.84 10.13
C ARG A 26 -0.21 -7.59 9.19
N ASP A 27 -1.50 -7.61 9.49
CA ASP A 27 -2.50 -8.37 8.75
C ASP A 27 -2.65 -7.82 7.31
N LEU A 28 -2.56 -6.50 7.13
CA LEU A 28 -2.50 -5.88 5.80
C LEU A 28 -1.27 -6.32 5.01
N VAL A 29 -0.09 -6.36 5.64
CA VAL A 29 1.13 -6.83 4.97
C VAL A 29 0.97 -8.29 4.57
N VAL A 30 0.45 -9.14 5.46
CA VAL A 30 0.19 -10.57 5.18
C VAL A 30 -0.78 -10.72 4.01
N ASP A 31 -1.91 -10.01 4.00
CA ASP A 31 -2.88 -10.03 2.91
C ASP A 31 -2.23 -9.62 1.57
N MET A 32 -1.44 -8.55 1.60
CA MET A 32 -0.77 -8.05 0.39
C MET A 32 0.32 -9.01 -0.12
N VAL A 33 1.12 -9.62 0.77
CA VAL A 33 2.15 -10.58 0.37
C VAL A 33 1.50 -11.84 -0.22
N ASN A 34 0.38 -12.29 0.35
CA ASN A 34 -0.39 -13.44 -0.13
C ASN A 34 -1.18 -13.14 -1.43
N THR A 35 -1.21 -11.88 -1.85
CA THR A 35 -1.79 -11.47 -3.13
C THR A 35 -0.67 -10.98 -4.05
N PRO A 36 -0.12 -11.86 -4.91
CA PRO A 36 0.95 -11.49 -5.82
C PRO A 36 0.56 -10.33 -6.73
N SER A 37 1.48 -9.41 -6.92
CA SER A 37 1.28 -8.19 -7.71
C SER A 37 2.56 -7.81 -8.46
N PRO A 38 3.11 -8.71 -9.29
CA PRO A 38 4.26 -8.32 -10.08
C PRO A 38 3.87 -7.21 -11.04
N THR A 39 4.83 -6.31 -11.35
CA THR A 39 4.60 -5.16 -12.26
C THR A 39 3.90 -5.62 -13.53
N GLY A 40 2.76 -5.02 -13.85
CA GLY A 40 1.89 -5.38 -14.96
C GLY A 40 0.74 -6.34 -14.60
N GLN A 41 0.63 -6.80 -13.34
CA GLN A 41 -0.41 -7.74 -12.89
C GLN A 41 -0.98 -7.36 -11.51
N GLU A 42 -1.13 -6.06 -11.25
CA GLU A 42 -1.51 -5.54 -9.93
C GLU A 42 -3.01 -5.55 -9.67
N ALA A 43 -3.85 -5.81 -10.67
CA ALA A 43 -5.31 -5.71 -10.56
C ALA A 43 -5.91 -6.52 -9.38
N PRO A 44 -5.48 -7.76 -9.09
CA PRO A 44 -6.01 -8.50 -7.93
C PRO A 44 -5.73 -7.80 -6.60
N LEU A 45 -4.50 -7.31 -6.40
CA LEU A 45 -4.12 -6.61 -5.17
C LEU A 45 -4.83 -5.24 -5.08
N ALA A 46 -4.92 -4.50 -6.17
CA ALA A 46 -5.61 -3.21 -6.19
C ALA A 46 -7.10 -3.36 -5.83
N ARG A 47 -7.76 -4.42 -6.29
CA ARG A 47 -9.17 -4.71 -5.92
C ARG A 47 -9.30 -5.04 -4.43
N LEU A 48 -8.41 -5.88 -3.89
CA LEU A 48 -8.37 -6.19 -2.47
C LEU A 48 -8.21 -4.91 -1.63
N LEU A 49 -7.26 -4.06 -1.99
CA LEU A 49 -6.97 -2.82 -1.27
C LEU A 49 -8.13 -1.81 -1.37
N ALA A 50 -8.79 -1.70 -2.53
CA ALA A 50 -9.98 -0.87 -2.67
C ALA A 50 -11.12 -1.33 -1.73
N SER A 51 -11.31 -2.65 -1.56
CA SER A 51 -12.27 -3.20 -0.59
C SER A 51 -11.86 -2.87 0.85
N ARG A 52 -10.59 -3.07 1.20
CA ARG A 52 -10.06 -2.75 2.53
C ARG A 52 -10.22 -1.28 2.91
N LEU A 53 -9.96 -0.37 1.96
CA LEU A 53 -10.19 1.06 2.15
C LEU A 53 -11.68 1.36 2.41
N SER A 54 -12.59 0.73 1.66
CA SER A 54 -14.04 0.90 1.87
C SER A 54 -14.51 0.36 3.22
N GLU A 55 -14.02 -0.81 3.63
CA GLU A 55 -14.31 -1.43 4.93
C GLU A 55 -13.87 -0.56 6.11
N SER A 56 -12.83 0.25 5.93
CA SER A 56 -12.29 1.18 6.92
C SER A 56 -12.98 2.55 6.94
N GLY A 57 -14.07 2.72 6.20
CA GLY A 57 -14.83 3.96 6.16
C GLY A 57 -14.30 5.03 5.20
N LEU A 58 -13.20 4.75 4.48
CA LEU A 58 -12.77 5.60 3.38
C LEU A 58 -13.64 5.30 2.14
N GLN A 59 -13.81 6.29 1.28
CA GLN A 59 -14.48 6.09 -0.02
C GLN A 59 -13.52 5.33 -0.95
N GLY A 60 -13.44 4.00 -0.74
CA GLY A 60 -12.54 3.12 -1.48
C GLY A 60 -13.08 2.79 -2.87
N ARG A 61 -12.21 2.83 -3.89
CA ARG A 61 -12.57 2.42 -5.25
C ARG A 61 -11.38 1.82 -6.00
N TYR A 62 -11.68 0.84 -6.84
CA TYR A 62 -10.74 0.34 -7.82
C TYR A 62 -10.75 1.22 -9.07
N GLN A 63 -9.59 1.59 -9.56
CA GLN A 63 -9.40 2.33 -10.82
C GLN A 63 -8.67 1.42 -11.81
N PRO A 64 -9.36 0.87 -12.83
CA PRO A 64 -8.71 0.05 -13.84
C PRO A 64 -7.80 0.88 -14.74
N ILE A 65 -6.66 0.32 -15.11
CA ILE A 65 -5.74 0.84 -16.13
C ILE A 65 -5.94 -0.01 -17.39
N ASP A 66 -5.83 -1.32 -17.25
CA ASP A 66 -6.10 -2.32 -18.26
C ASP A 66 -6.68 -3.60 -17.59
N PRO A 67 -6.84 -4.75 -18.28
CA PRO A 67 -7.39 -5.97 -17.68
C PRO A 67 -6.59 -6.48 -16.48
N ASP A 68 -5.27 -6.31 -16.48
CA ASP A 68 -4.34 -6.89 -15.51
C ASP A 68 -3.80 -5.86 -14.50
N GLN A 69 -3.96 -4.55 -14.76
CA GLN A 69 -3.46 -3.45 -13.94
C GLN A 69 -4.59 -2.55 -13.42
N GLY A 70 -4.35 -1.98 -12.27
CA GLY A 70 -5.25 -0.99 -11.68
C GLY A 70 -4.72 -0.43 -10.38
N ASN A 71 -5.29 0.69 -9.97
CA ASN A 71 -4.99 1.38 -8.73
C ASN A 71 -6.11 1.16 -7.71
N ALA A 72 -5.76 1.19 -6.42
CA ALA A 72 -6.73 1.39 -5.36
C ALA A 72 -6.67 2.84 -4.87
N ILE A 73 -7.83 3.47 -4.78
CA ILE A 73 -7.94 4.86 -4.35
C ILE A 73 -8.92 4.91 -3.18
N GLY A 74 -8.56 5.67 -2.15
CA GLY A 74 -9.43 5.98 -1.02
C GLY A 74 -9.52 7.48 -0.79
N CYS A 75 -10.62 7.93 -0.21
CA CYS A 75 -10.80 9.31 0.19
C CYS A 75 -11.49 9.38 1.56
N TRP A 76 -10.87 10.08 2.49
CA TRP A 76 -11.50 10.59 3.70
C TRP A 76 -11.80 12.07 3.48
N ALA A 77 -13.08 12.42 3.35
CA ALA A 77 -13.48 13.78 3.07
C ALA A 77 -13.28 14.70 4.28
N GLY A 78 -12.63 15.81 4.06
CA GLY A 78 -12.53 16.89 5.04
C GLY A 78 -13.80 17.74 5.12
N ASN A 79 -13.80 18.71 6.04
CA ASN A 79 -14.92 19.62 6.24
C ASN A 79 -14.96 20.79 5.24
N GLY A 80 -14.00 20.85 4.34
CA GLY A 80 -13.83 21.90 3.33
C GLY A 80 -12.98 23.08 3.82
N GLY A 81 -12.40 23.80 2.87
CA GLY A 81 -11.64 25.02 3.13
C GLY A 81 -10.15 24.84 3.42
N GLY A 82 -9.65 23.59 3.42
CA GLY A 82 -8.23 23.27 3.54
C GLY A 82 -7.66 22.61 2.29
N GLU A 83 -6.34 22.54 2.22
CA GLU A 83 -5.64 21.79 1.18
C GLU A 83 -5.76 20.29 1.42
N SER A 84 -5.94 19.52 0.35
CA SER A 84 -5.98 18.06 0.39
C SER A 84 -4.57 17.48 0.40
N VAL A 85 -4.39 16.33 1.05
CA VAL A 85 -3.13 15.60 1.13
C VAL A 85 -3.28 14.25 0.43
N LEU A 86 -2.33 13.91 -0.44
CA LEU A 86 -2.22 12.58 -1.03
C LEU A 86 -1.17 11.76 -0.28
N LEU A 87 -1.59 10.63 0.27
CA LEU A 87 -0.73 9.56 0.77
C LEU A 87 -0.59 8.52 -0.33
N TYR A 88 0.62 8.28 -0.79
CA TYR A 88 0.89 7.41 -1.93
C TYR A 88 1.84 6.27 -1.58
N ALA A 89 1.58 5.10 -2.14
CA ALA A 89 2.51 3.98 -2.18
C ALA A 89 2.34 3.17 -3.47
N PRO A 90 3.44 2.65 -4.07
CA PRO A 90 3.33 1.62 -5.09
C PRO A 90 2.88 0.30 -4.46
N ILE A 91 2.31 -0.61 -5.27
CA ILE A 91 1.83 -1.91 -4.82
C ILE A 91 2.45 -3.09 -5.60
N ASP A 92 3.28 -2.80 -6.58
CA ASP A 92 3.88 -3.79 -7.47
C ASP A 92 5.25 -4.28 -6.98
N THR A 93 5.55 -5.55 -7.26
CA THR A 93 6.87 -6.13 -7.04
C THR A 93 7.62 -6.29 -8.36
N PHE A 94 8.94 -6.02 -8.33
CA PHE A 94 9.79 -6.21 -9.50
C PHE A 94 9.90 -7.68 -9.91
N THR A 95 9.97 -8.58 -8.94
CA THR A 95 10.08 -10.03 -9.12
C THR A 95 8.72 -10.71 -8.96
N VAL A 96 8.62 -11.91 -9.49
CA VAL A 96 7.42 -12.77 -9.42
C VAL A 96 7.48 -13.71 -8.23
N GLY A 97 8.69 -14.10 -7.82
CA GLY A 97 8.96 -15.02 -6.73
C GLY A 97 9.07 -16.48 -7.16
N THR A 98 9.32 -16.75 -8.47
CA THR A 98 9.56 -18.10 -8.98
C THR A 98 10.98 -18.25 -9.50
N ASP A 99 11.55 -19.46 -9.32
CA ASP A 99 12.91 -19.73 -9.76
C ASP A 99 13.04 -19.57 -11.30
N GLU A 100 12.03 -20.01 -12.04
CA GLU A 100 12.04 -19.96 -13.50
C GLU A 100 12.15 -18.54 -14.04
N GLU A 101 11.40 -17.59 -13.46
CA GLU A 101 11.37 -16.23 -13.96
C GLU A 101 12.44 -15.32 -13.35
N ASP A 102 12.83 -15.57 -12.11
CA ASP A 102 13.66 -14.61 -11.38
C ASP A 102 15.14 -14.96 -11.35
N LEU A 103 15.53 -16.26 -11.27
CA LEU A 103 16.96 -16.64 -11.21
C LEU A 103 17.82 -16.07 -12.34
N PRO A 104 17.33 -15.97 -13.60
CA PRO A 104 18.12 -15.37 -14.68
C PRO A 104 18.53 -13.92 -14.42
N TRP A 105 17.87 -13.23 -13.48
CA TRP A 105 18.03 -11.80 -13.25
C TRP A 105 18.65 -11.46 -11.88
N ILE A 106 18.42 -12.27 -10.85
CA ILE A 106 18.71 -11.91 -9.47
C ILE A 106 19.81 -12.74 -8.82
N GLY A 107 20.22 -13.85 -9.43
CA GLY A 107 21.30 -14.67 -8.91
C GLY A 107 20.96 -16.16 -8.81
N PRO A 108 21.81 -16.96 -8.10
CA PRO A 108 21.75 -18.42 -8.15
C PRO A 108 20.58 -19.03 -7.36
N GLU A 109 19.97 -18.26 -6.45
CA GLU A 109 18.87 -18.73 -5.61
C GLU A 109 17.94 -17.60 -5.18
N LEU A 110 16.66 -17.94 -4.93
CA LEU A 110 15.69 -17.05 -4.29
C LEU A 110 15.73 -17.25 -2.79
N ARG A 111 15.97 -16.15 -2.05
CA ARG A 111 15.84 -16.13 -0.60
C ARG A 111 14.35 -16.26 -0.21
N ALA A 112 14.07 -16.62 1.06
CA ALA A 112 12.71 -16.76 1.58
C ALA A 112 11.88 -15.46 1.43
N ASP A 113 12.49 -14.30 1.65
CA ASP A 113 11.85 -12.99 1.53
C ASP A 113 11.56 -12.56 0.07
N MET A 114 11.99 -13.35 -0.91
CA MET A 114 11.72 -13.14 -2.33
C MET A 114 10.66 -14.09 -2.89
N ARG A 115 10.03 -14.91 -2.04
CA ARG A 115 8.98 -15.85 -2.45
C ARG A 115 7.59 -15.31 -2.11
N PRO A 116 6.56 -15.59 -2.93
CA PRO A 116 5.18 -15.32 -2.57
C PRO A 116 4.77 -16.20 -1.38
N GLY A 117 3.82 -15.69 -0.61
CA GLY A 117 3.40 -16.31 0.64
C GLY A 117 4.06 -15.63 1.85
N ALA A 118 3.21 -15.12 2.74
CA ALA A 118 3.65 -14.46 3.94
C ALA A 118 3.94 -15.47 5.06
N GLU A 119 5.08 -15.32 5.70
CA GLU A 119 5.42 -16.02 6.94
C GLU A 119 5.56 -14.98 8.07
N VAL A 120 4.91 -15.25 9.22
CA VAL A 120 5.04 -14.40 10.40
C VAL A 120 6.05 -15.04 11.34
N VAL A 121 7.19 -14.40 11.56
CA VAL A 121 8.28 -14.88 12.39
C VAL A 121 8.52 -13.87 13.52
N GLY A 122 7.97 -14.14 14.70
CA GLY A 122 7.99 -13.19 15.81
C GLY A 122 7.30 -11.88 15.41
N ASP A 123 8.02 -10.77 15.46
CA ASP A 123 7.52 -9.44 15.10
C ASP A 123 7.71 -9.08 13.62
N TYR A 124 8.13 -10.02 12.79
CA TYR A 124 8.43 -9.79 11.38
C TYR A 124 7.43 -10.50 10.47
N VAL A 125 7.13 -9.88 9.34
CA VAL A 125 6.47 -10.53 8.20
C VAL A 125 7.54 -10.72 7.11
N VAL A 126 7.73 -11.97 6.70
CA VAL A 126 8.68 -12.35 5.65
C VAL A 126 7.91 -12.77 4.41
N GLY A 127 8.35 -12.34 3.24
CA GLY A 127 7.75 -12.68 1.95
C GLY A 127 7.97 -11.59 0.91
N LEU A 128 7.63 -11.89 -0.32
CA LEU A 128 7.90 -11.01 -1.47
C LEU A 128 7.20 -9.66 -1.33
N GLY A 129 8.01 -8.61 -1.26
CA GLY A 129 7.54 -7.24 -1.15
C GLY A 129 7.11 -6.83 0.26
N ALA A 130 7.25 -7.69 1.29
CA ALA A 130 6.81 -7.40 2.66
C ALA A 130 7.37 -6.08 3.23
N SER A 131 8.63 -5.76 2.92
CA SER A 131 9.23 -4.47 3.30
C SER A 131 8.90 -3.38 2.28
N ASN A 132 9.23 -3.62 1.02
CA ASN A 132 9.06 -2.69 -0.10
C ASN A 132 8.44 -3.43 -1.30
N PRO A 133 7.25 -3.00 -1.76
CA PRO A 133 6.51 -1.80 -1.37
C PRO A 133 5.37 -2.03 -0.35
N LYS A 134 5.02 -3.30 -0.05
CA LYS A 134 3.77 -3.66 0.66
C LYS A 134 3.74 -3.17 2.11
N GLY A 135 4.88 -3.18 2.80
CA GLY A 135 4.99 -2.59 4.13
C GLY A 135 4.75 -1.08 4.14
N HIS A 136 5.25 -0.38 3.13
CA HIS A 136 4.97 1.05 2.95
C HIS A 136 3.49 1.30 2.63
N ALA A 137 2.90 0.50 1.75
CA ALA A 137 1.47 0.58 1.43
C ALA A 137 0.59 0.33 2.67
N ALA A 138 0.95 -0.67 3.51
CA ALA A 138 0.26 -0.92 4.77
C ALA A 138 0.32 0.28 5.73
N ALA A 139 1.50 0.92 5.85
CA ALA A 139 1.65 2.12 6.67
C ALA A 139 0.78 3.29 6.17
N VAL A 140 0.71 3.49 4.85
CA VAL A 140 -0.15 4.50 4.23
C VAL A 140 -1.63 4.24 4.54
N VAL A 141 -2.09 3.02 4.33
CA VAL A 141 -3.50 2.64 4.61
C VAL A 141 -3.81 2.84 6.09
N THR A 142 -2.98 2.30 6.98
CA THR A 142 -3.22 2.36 8.42
C THR A 142 -3.18 3.79 8.96
N ALA A 143 -2.33 4.65 8.40
CA ALA A 143 -2.31 6.07 8.77
C ALA A 143 -3.64 6.77 8.40
N ALA A 144 -4.19 6.50 7.22
CA ALA A 144 -5.49 7.04 6.81
C ALA A 144 -6.63 6.46 7.66
N GLU A 145 -6.61 5.16 7.95
CA GLU A 145 -7.57 4.49 8.85
C GLU A 145 -7.53 5.10 10.26
N ALA A 146 -6.35 5.40 10.78
CA ALA A 146 -6.19 6.00 12.11
C ALA A 146 -6.79 7.41 12.19
N LEU A 147 -6.65 8.23 11.14
CA LEU A 147 -7.27 9.54 11.07
C LEU A 147 -8.80 9.44 11.05
N ALA A 148 -9.34 8.49 10.26
CA ALA A 148 -10.77 8.24 10.17
C ALA A 148 -11.34 7.73 11.50
N THR A 149 -10.67 6.73 12.11
CA THR A 149 -11.08 6.13 13.39
C THR A 149 -11.03 7.14 14.54
N ALA A 150 -10.01 8.01 14.55
CA ALA A 150 -9.88 9.05 15.57
C ALA A 150 -10.83 10.24 15.34
N ASP A 151 -11.60 10.25 14.24
CA ASP A 151 -12.53 11.32 13.85
C ASP A 151 -11.85 12.71 13.94
N ILE A 152 -10.70 12.83 13.26
CA ILE A 152 -9.94 14.09 13.26
C ILE A 152 -10.62 15.09 12.32
N PRO A 153 -11.01 16.26 12.79
CA PRO A 153 -11.71 17.24 11.96
C PRO A 153 -10.72 17.95 11.00
N LEU A 154 -10.47 17.32 9.86
CA LEU A 154 -9.61 17.85 8.82
C LEU A 154 -10.34 18.90 7.98
N ALA A 155 -9.66 19.96 7.59
CA ALA A 155 -10.21 20.99 6.70
C ALA A 155 -10.14 20.51 5.22
N GLY A 156 -9.06 19.86 4.81
CA GLY A 156 -8.90 19.27 3.48
C GLY A 156 -9.08 17.76 3.49
N ASP A 157 -9.19 17.17 2.30
CA ASP A 157 -9.35 15.73 2.14
C ASP A 157 -8.03 14.99 2.36
N VAL A 158 -8.10 13.76 2.85
CA VAL A 158 -7.00 12.79 2.79
C VAL A 158 -7.29 11.80 1.68
N LEU A 159 -6.46 11.83 0.66
CA LEU A 159 -6.49 10.90 -0.46
C LEU A 159 -5.46 9.81 -0.23
N VAL A 160 -5.83 8.57 -0.49
CA VAL A 160 -4.93 7.41 -0.52
C VAL A 160 -4.82 6.94 -1.95
N GLY A 161 -3.60 6.91 -2.47
CA GLY A 161 -3.28 6.39 -3.80
C GLY A 161 -2.36 5.18 -3.69
N LEU A 162 -2.85 4.00 -4.04
CA LEU A 162 -2.07 2.76 -4.07
C LEU A 162 -1.90 2.37 -5.54
N GLY A 163 -0.73 2.71 -6.08
CA GLY A 163 -0.48 2.75 -7.51
C GLY A 163 0.17 1.49 -8.07
N ALA A 164 -0.31 1.05 -9.25
CA ALA A 164 0.35 0.07 -10.08
C ALA A 164 1.53 0.68 -10.85
N GLY A 165 2.49 -0.14 -11.32
CA GLY A 165 3.59 0.27 -12.18
C GLY A 165 4.64 1.15 -11.49
N GLY A 166 4.79 1.04 -10.18
CA GLY A 166 5.76 1.83 -9.41
C GLY A 166 7.21 1.38 -9.57
N MET A 167 7.44 0.16 -10.05
CA MET A 167 8.79 -0.38 -10.28
C MET A 167 9.23 -0.18 -11.71
N PRO A 168 10.51 0.16 -11.96
CA PRO A 168 11.03 0.25 -13.32
C PRO A 168 11.00 -1.14 -13.97
N THR A 169 10.45 -1.20 -15.18
CA THR A 169 10.40 -2.42 -16.01
C THR A 169 11.72 -2.72 -16.72
N ASN A 170 12.85 -2.27 -16.17
CA ASN A 170 14.17 -2.34 -16.80
C ASN A 170 14.51 -3.75 -17.27
N GLY A 171 14.30 -4.01 -18.55
CA GLY A 171 14.74 -5.22 -19.24
C GLY A 171 13.79 -6.42 -19.18
N ARG A 172 12.73 -6.39 -18.39
CA ARG A 172 11.69 -7.40 -18.46
C ARG A 172 10.64 -7.00 -19.47
N ILE A 173 10.85 -7.37 -20.71
CA ILE A 173 9.78 -7.46 -21.68
C ILE A 173 9.00 -8.73 -21.29
N ARG A 174 8.01 -8.60 -20.42
CA ARG A 174 7.00 -9.62 -20.28
C ARG A 174 6.10 -9.46 -21.49
N ASP A 175 6.15 -10.40 -22.42
CA ASP A 175 5.30 -10.62 -23.60
C ASP A 175 4.15 -9.60 -23.80
N GLY A 176 4.49 -8.35 -24.11
CA GLY A 176 3.53 -7.30 -24.40
C GLY A 176 2.89 -6.60 -23.19
N LEU A 177 3.19 -6.98 -21.93
CA LEU A 177 2.64 -6.34 -20.73
C LEU A 177 3.47 -5.13 -20.26
N SER A 178 4.71 -4.99 -20.69
CA SER A 178 5.51 -3.78 -20.47
C SER A 178 5.24 -2.74 -21.57
N ARG A 179 4.01 -2.28 -21.64
CA ARG A 179 3.71 -1.11 -22.47
C ARG A 179 3.43 0.03 -21.50
N HIS A 180 4.51 0.76 -21.19
CA HIS A 180 4.51 2.23 -20.97
C HIS A 180 5.84 2.71 -20.47
#